data_010f45d2e7dd2c575e0bcc2eeb005946
#
_entry.id   010f45d2e7dd2c575e0bcc2eeb005946
#
_cell.length_a   1.000
_cell.length_b   1.000
_cell.length_c   1.000
_cell.angle_alpha   90.00
_cell.angle_beta   90.00
_cell.angle_gamma   90.00
#
_symmetry.space_group_name_H-M   'P 1'
#
loop_
_entity.id
_entity.type
_entity.pdbx_description
1 polymer ?
#
loop_
_entity_poly.entity_id
_entity_poly.type
_entity_poly.pdbx_seq_one_letter_code
_entity_poly.pdbx_strand_id
1 'polypeptide(L)'
;MISRQRDGTTVESYDGQSGIIRFLYGTRLGRLLLRPLIRPGFSKFMGLVLNSRISCAIVPGFIRKNHISMNDYPEKRYHSFNDFFTRTILPERRPVDPVPEHLVAPCDSKLTLVSLKEDASFQIKGVSYTAETLLRSSELARQFAGGTLLIFRLTVDDYHHYLYPLDGTPGPRVVIPGVYH
;
A
#
# COMPACT_ATOMS: atom_id res chain seq x y z
N MET A 1 -16.03 -6.28 0.92
CA MET A 1 -15.26 -6.12 2.17
C MET A 1 -15.89 -4.95 2.93
N ILE A 2 -16.32 -5.16 4.17
CA ILE A 2 -16.90 -4.10 5.00
C ILE A 2 -15.76 -3.38 5.69
N SER A 3 -15.61 -2.09 5.50
CA SER A 3 -14.64 -1.25 6.22
C SER A 3 -15.39 -0.22 7.06
N ARG A 4 -14.92 0.00 8.29
CA ARG A 4 -15.44 1.04 9.18
C ARG A 4 -14.61 2.30 9.00
N GLN A 5 -15.26 3.42 8.70
CA GLN A 5 -14.58 4.71 8.61
C GLN A 5 -14.32 5.30 10.01
N ARG A 6 -13.49 6.34 10.06
CA ARG A 6 -13.09 7.02 11.31
C ARG A 6 -14.28 7.67 12.04
N ASP A 7 -15.30 8.07 11.29
CA ASP A 7 -16.57 8.64 11.79
C ASP A 7 -17.55 7.54 12.28
N GLY A 8 -17.16 6.28 12.23
CA GLY A 8 -17.98 5.14 12.62
C GLY A 8 -18.89 4.60 11.52
N THR A 9 -18.97 5.25 10.38
CA THR A 9 -19.76 4.77 9.23
C THR A 9 -19.16 3.51 8.63
N THR A 10 -20.03 2.61 8.17
CA THR A 10 -19.60 1.36 7.53
C THR A 10 -19.75 1.53 6.02
N VAL A 11 -18.65 1.35 5.30
CA VAL A 11 -18.63 1.41 3.82
C VAL A 11 -18.31 0.02 3.28
N GLU A 12 -19.18 -0.50 2.44
CA GLU A 12 -18.84 -1.67 1.61
C GLU A 12 -17.88 -1.22 0.51
N SER A 13 -16.61 -1.48 0.69
CA SER A 13 -15.68 -1.35 -0.43
C SER A 13 -15.85 -2.57 -1.34
N TYR A 14 -16.45 -2.33 -2.49
CA TYR A 14 -16.46 -3.30 -3.59
C TYR A 14 -15.00 -3.43 -4.07
N ASP A 15 -14.38 -4.57 -3.80
CA ASP A 15 -13.12 -4.97 -4.44
C ASP A 15 -13.47 -5.37 -5.90
N GLY A 16 -13.95 -4.39 -6.65
CA GLY A 16 -14.23 -4.53 -8.07
C GLY A 16 -12.92 -4.67 -8.82
N GLN A 17 -12.36 -5.89 -8.80
CA GLN A 17 -11.27 -6.22 -9.71
C GLN A 17 -11.77 -5.91 -11.12
N SER A 18 -11.15 -4.96 -11.80
CA SER A 18 -11.51 -4.63 -13.18
C SER A 18 -11.49 -5.91 -14.01
N GLY A 19 -12.35 -6.03 -15.03
CA GLY A 19 -12.38 -7.21 -15.89
C GLY A 19 -11.01 -7.59 -16.46
N ILE A 20 -10.13 -6.59 -16.65
CA ILE A 20 -8.74 -6.77 -17.08
C ILE A 20 -7.95 -7.55 -16.02
N ILE A 21 -8.07 -7.20 -14.74
CA ILE A 21 -7.36 -7.89 -13.65
C ILE A 21 -7.86 -9.34 -13.56
N ARG A 22 -9.16 -9.56 -13.61
CA ARG A 22 -9.73 -10.92 -13.62
C ARG A 22 -9.24 -11.75 -14.82
N PHE A 23 -9.14 -11.15 -16.01
CA PHE A 23 -8.58 -11.81 -17.19
C PHE A 23 -7.10 -12.13 -16.99
N LEU A 24 -6.26 -11.16 -16.57
CA LEU A 24 -4.82 -11.33 -16.40
C LEU A 24 -4.48 -12.42 -15.38
N TYR A 25 -5.19 -12.49 -14.28
CA TYR A 25 -4.92 -13.50 -13.23
C TYR A 25 -5.71 -14.79 -13.41
N GLY A 26 -6.90 -14.72 -13.99
CA GLY A 26 -7.82 -15.86 -14.09
C GLY A 26 -7.57 -16.79 -15.29
N THR A 27 -6.92 -16.32 -16.36
CA THR A 27 -6.74 -17.11 -17.58
C THR A 27 -5.26 -17.51 -17.82
N ARG A 28 -5.04 -18.61 -18.56
CA ARG A 28 -3.68 -19.04 -18.95
C ARG A 28 -2.99 -18.00 -19.84
N LEU A 29 -3.73 -17.43 -20.79
CA LEU A 29 -3.23 -16.38 -21.69
C LEU A 29 -2.94 -15.09 -20.91
N GLY A 30 -3.82 -14.67 -19.99
CA GLY A 30 -3.61 -13.52 -19.13
C GLY A 30 -2.34 -13.66 -18.29
N ARG A 31 -2.11 -14.83 -17.68
CA ARG A 31 -0.88 -15.10 -16.92
C ARG A 31 0.39 -15.07 -17.78
N LEU A 32 0.31 -15.51 -19.04
CA LEU A 32 1.43 -15.40 -19.98
C LEU A 32 1.75 -13.93 -20.27
N LEU A 33 0.74 -13.11 -20.52
CA LEU A 33 0.88 -11.67 -20.74
C LEU A 33 1.36 -10.92 -19.48
N LEU A 34 0.98 -11.42 -18.29
CA LEU A 34 1.39 -10.82 -17.02
C LEU A 34 2.89 -11.01 -16.73
N ARG A 35 3.50 -12.13 -17.16
CA ARG A 35 4.92 -12.45 -16.90
C ARG A 35 5.91 -11.31 -17.21
N PRO A 36 5.90 -10.66 -18.39
CA PRO A 36 6.79 -9.53 -18.66
C PRO A 36 6.44 -8.30 -17.82
N LEU A 37 5.15 -8.08 -17.51
CA LEU A 37 4.67 -6.90 -16.77
C LEU A 37 5.13 -6.89 -15.30
N ILE A 38 5.28 -8.07 -14.68
CA ILE A 38 5.74 -8.19 -13.29
C ILE A 38 7.27 -8.22 -13.14
N ARG A 39 8.02 -8.14 -14.25
CA ARG A 39 9.49 -8.10 -14.20
C ARG A 39 9.99 -6.73 -13.76
N PRO A 40 11.09 -6.66 -12.99
CA PRO A 40 11.68 -5.40 -12.55
C PRO A 40 12.03 -4.45 -13.70
N GLY A 41 12.42 -4.98 -14.86
CA GLY A 41 12.74 -4.18 -16.05
C GLY A 41 11.55 -3.39 -16.57
N PHE A 42 10.36 -4.00 -16.62
CA PHE A 42 9.14 -3.30 -17.02
C PHE A 42 8.76 -2.20 -16.02
N SER A 43 8.83 -2.49 -14.72
CA SER A 43 8.57 -1.51 -13.68
C SER A 43 9.53 -0.31 -13.75
N LYS A 44 10.83 -0.55 -13.99
CA LYS A 44 11.83 0.50 -14.19
C LYS A 44 11.51 1.34 -15.44
N PHE A 45 11.16 0.69 -16.56
CA PHE A 45 10.75 1.39 -17.79
C PHE A 45 9.53 2.26 -17.56
N MET A 46 8.48 1.73 -16.93
CA MET A 46 7.28 2.53 -16.59
C MET A 46 7.62 3.67 -15.64
N GLY A 47 8.53 3.47 -14.69
CA GLY A 47 9.03 4.52 -13.82
C GLY A 47 9.68 5.67 -14.61
N LEU A 48 10.47 5.38 -15.64
CA LEU A 48 11.05 6.39 -16.53
C LEU A 48 9.97 7.16 -17.31
N VAL A 49 8.99 6.45 -17.87
CA VAL A 49 7.86 7.07 -18.58
C VAL A 49 7.08 8.00 -17.66
N LEU A 50 6.76 7.54 -16.45
CA LEU A 50 5.99 8.31 -15.46
C LEU A 50 6.81 9.44 -14.82
N ASN A 51 8.14 9.46 -14.96
CA ASN A 51 9.01 10.58 -14.60
C ASN A 51 9.12 11.65 -15.71
N SER A 52 8.62 11.36 -16.91
CA SER A 52 8.66 12.31 -18.01
C SER A 52 7.67 13.47 -17.83
N ARG A 53 7.98 14.63 -18.40
CA ARG A 53 7.05 15.78 -18.39
C ARG A 53 5.72 15.51 -19.10
N ILE A 54 5.73 14.63 -20.11
CA ILE A 54 4.52 14.25 -20.87
C ILE A 54 3.52 13.54 -19.94
N SER A 55 3.99 12.82 -18.95
CA SER A 55 3.12 12.12 -17.98
C SER A 55 2.27 13.07 -17.13
N CYS A 56 2.60 14.38 -17.06
CA CYS A 56 1.75 15.36 -16.37
C CYS A 56 0.34 15.44 -16.99
N ALA A 57 0.20 15.14 -18.26
CA ALA A 57 -1.10 15.22 -18.95
C ALA A 57 -2.16 14.28 -18.35
N ILE A 58 -1.74 13.18 -17.71
CA ILE A 58 -2.66 12.24 -17.06
C ILE A 58 -3.08 12.65 -15.64
N VAL A 59 -2.36 13.58 -14.98
CA VAL A 59 -2.60 13.98 -13.60
C VAL A 59 -4.03 14.50 -13.37
N PRO A 60 -4.58 15.44 -14.17
CA PRO A 60 -5.93 15.97 -13.93
C PRO A 60 -7.01 14.89 -14.07
N GLY A 61 -6.84 13.98 -15.03
CA GLY A 61 -7.75 12.84 -15.22
C GLY A 61 -7.69 11.86 -14.06
N PHE A 62 -6.50 11.61 -13.54
CA PHE A 62 -6.27 10.74 -12.41
C PHE A 62 -6.89 11.29 -11.11
N ILE A 63 -6.72 12.58 -10.82
CA ILE A 63 -7.33 13.27 -9.68
C ILE A 63 -8.85 13.13 -9.73
N ARG A 64 -9.47 13.45 -10.87
CA ARG A 64 -10.93 13.36 -11.02
C ARG A 64 -11.45 11.93 -10.87
N LYS A 65 -10.81 10.97 -11.53
CA LYS A 65 -11.23 9.56 -11.51
C LYS A 65 -11.17 8.95 -10.11
N ASN A 66 -10.17 9.32 -9.32
CA ASN A 66 -9.94 8.76 -7.99
C ASN A 66 -10.44 9.68 -6.87
N HIS A 67 -11.15 10.77 -7.21
CA HIS A 67 -11.75 11.71 -6.26
C HIS A 67 -10.74 12.26 -5.23
N ILE A 68 -9.49 12.51 -5.67
CA ILE A 68 -8.43 12.98 -4.79
C ILE A 68 -8.67 14.44 -4.42
N SER A 69 -8.82 14.71 -3.12
CA SER A 69 -8.86 16.08 -2.62
C SER A 69 -7.46 16.69 -2.62
N MET A 70 -7.31 17.82 -3.29
CA MET A 70 -6.03 18.53 -3.35
C MET A 70 -5.92 19.63 -2.29
N ASN A 71 -6.94 19.85 -1.45
CA ASN A 71 -7.00 20.92 -0.44
C ASN A 71 -5.96 20.78 0.68
N ASP A 72 -5.46 19.54 0.88
CA ASP A 72 -4.48 19.23 1.91
C ASP A 72 -3.02 19.33 1.40
N TYR A 73 -2.85 19.72 0.14
CA TYR A 73 -1.53 19.80 -0.50
C TYR A 73 -1.19 21.24 -0.88
N PRO A 74 0.11 21.61 -0.88
CA PRO A 74 0.53 22.92 -1.35
C PRO A 74 0.21 23.09 -2.83
N GLU A 75 -0.15 24.31 -3.23
CA GLU A 75 -0.27 24.65 -4.65
C GLU A 75 1.09 24.52 -5.33
N LYS A 76 1.20 23.53 -6.21
CA LYS A 76 2.45 23.19 -6.89
C LYS A 76 2.16 22.75 -8.33
N ARG A 77 3.02 23.19 -9.26
CA ARG A 77 3.09 22.58 -10.59
C ARG A 77 3.95 21.32 -10.54
N TYR A 78 3.34 20.20 -10.90
CA TYR A 78 4.04 18.91 -10.96
C TYR A 78 4.83 18.79 -12.26
N HIS A 79 6.02 18.22 -12.19
CA HIS A 79 6.90 18.02 -13.33
C HIS A 79 6.70 16.67 -14.02
N SER A 80 6.04 15.73 -13.35
CA SER A 80 5.74 14.39 -13.84
C SER A 80 4.58 13.77 -13.06
N PHE A 81 4.06 12.65 -13.53
CA PHE A 81 3.08 11.88 -12.77
C PHE A 81 3.67 11.37 -11.44
N ASN A 82 4.93 10.91 -11.44
CA ASN A 82 5.55 10.44 -10.21
C ASN A 82 5.76 11.58 -9.20
N ASP A 83 6.09 12.81 -9.65
CA ASP A 83 6.18 13.98 -8.77
C ASP A 83 4.81 14.30 -8.13
N PHE A 84 3.72 14.11 -8.88
CA PHE A 84 2.37 14.20 -8.34
C PHE A 84 2.05 13.04 -7.38
N PHE A 85 2.40 11.82 -7.75
CA PHE A 85 2.08 10.62 -6.96
C PHE A 85 2.78 10.62 -5.59
N THR A 86 4.01 11.14 -5.55
CA THR A 86 4.80 11.30 -4.32
C THR A 86 4.66 12.70 -3.69
N ARG A 87 3.55 13.39 -3.96
CA ARG A 87 3.26 14.72 -3.40
C ARG A 87 3.27 14.71 -1.88
N THR A 88 3.81 15.76 -1.28
CA THR A 88 3.85 15.90 0.18
C THR A 88 2.66 16.72 0.67
N ILE A 89 1.97 16.23 1.69
CA ILE A 89 0.87 16.92 2.34
C ILE A 89 1.37 18.06 3.23
N LEU A 90 0.55 19.06 3.46
CA LEU A 90 0.84 20.13 4.40
C LEU A 90 0.94 19.54 5.82
N PRO A 91 2.02 19.83 6.58
CA PRO A 91 2.24 19.21 7.91
C PRO A 91 1.06 19.38 8.89
N GLU A 92 0.42 20.55 8.84
CA GLU A 92 -0.75 20.85 9.68
C GLU A 92 -1.99 20.02 9.34
N ARG A 93 -2.02 19.39 8.17
CA ARG A 93 -3.13 18.52 7.73
C ARG A 93 -2.99 17.08 8.20
N ARG A 94 -1.78 16.70 8.58
CA ARG A 94 -1.47 15.36 9.12
C ARG A 94 -0.55 15.48 10.33
N PRO A 95 -1.00 16.13 11.42
CA PRO A 95 -0.21 16.19 12.65
C PRO A 95 0.00 14.77 13.18
N VAL A 96 1.23 14.49 13.60
CA VAL A 96 1.58 13.23 14.26
C VAL A 96 1.23 13.38 15.75
N ASP A 97 0.64 12.36 16.34
CA ASP A 97 0.39 12.32 17.77
C ASP A 97 1.73 12.32 18.53
N PRO A 98 2.00 13.30 19.40
CA PRO A 98 3.28 13.42 20.09
C PRO A 98 3.40 12.54 21.33
N VAL A 99 2.36 11.81 21.72
CA VAL A 99 2.36 10.99 22.94
C VAL A 99 3.18 9.71 22.69
N PRO A 100 4.31 9.50 23.40
CA PRO A 100 5.21 8.39 23.11
C PRO A 100 4.60 7.00 23.28
N GLU A 101 3.59 6.87 24.16
CA GLU A 101 2.90 5.61 24.43
C GLU A 101 1.83 5.26 23.38
N HIS A 102 1.53 6.16 22.48
CA HIS A 102 0.53 5.94 21.45
C HIS A 102 1.13 5.30 20.20
N LEU A 103 0.50 4.21 19.75
CA LEU A 103 0.77 3.63 18.44
C LEU A 103 0.07 4.47 17.37
N VAL A 104 0.83 5.16 16.54
CA VAL A 104 0.27 5.96 15.44
C VAL A 104 0.10 5.13 14.17
N ALA A 105 -0.91 5.46 13.36
CA ALA A 105 -1.07 4.85 12.05
C ALA A 105 0.13 5.23 11.14
N PRO A 106 0.87 4.25 10.58
CA PRO A 106 2.06 4.54 9.79
C PRO A 106 1.76 5.24 8.46
N CYS A 107 0.53 5.18 7.97
CA CYS A 107 0.12 5.77 6.69
C CYS A 107 -1.40 5.93 6.61
N ASP A 108 -1.85 6.77 5.67
CA ASP A 108 -3.27 6.83 5.26
C ASP A 108 -3.60 5.52 4.54
N SER A 109 -4.45 4.68 5.13
CA SER A 109 -4.68 3.34 4.62
C SER A 109 -5.92 2.68 5.19
N LYS A 110 -6.30 1.53 4.64
CA LYS A 110 -7.31 0.65 5.23
C LYS A 110 -6.62 -0.36 6.13
N LEU A 111 -6.97 -0.37 7.41
CA LEU A 111 -6.41 -1.28 8.41
C LEU A 111 -7.22 -2.58 8.48
N THR A 112 -6.52 -3.71 8.46
CA THR A 112 -7.06 -5.03 8.79
C THR A 112 -6.27 -5.61 9.97
N LEU A 113 -6.98 -6.13 10.96
CA LEU A 113 -6.41 -6.78 12.13
C LEU A 113 -6.55 -8.30 11.99
N VAL A 114 -5.47 -9.02 12.25
CA VAL A 114 -5.46 -10.48 12.26
C VAL A 114 -4.80 -10.97 13.53
N SER A 115 -5.47 -11.82 14.29
CA SER A 115 -4.87 -12.48 15.46
C SER A 115 -3.91 -13.58 15.01
N LEU A 116 -2.66 -13.52 15.48
CA LEU A 116 -1.62 -14.51 15.19
C LEU A 116 -1.68 -15.64 16.22
N LYS A 117 -2.69 -16.52 16.10
CA LYS A 117 -2.69 -17.79 16.83
C LYS A 117 -1.55 -18.67 16.32
N GLU A 118 -1.07 -19.61 17.14
CA GLU A 118 -0.11 -20.63 16.68
C GLU A 118 -0.64 -21.31 15.40
N ASP A 119 0.20 -21.40 14.38
CA ASP A 119 -0.09 -21.96 13.04
C ASP A 119 -1.23 -21.28 12.25
N ALA A 120 -1.69 -20.10 12.68
CA ALA A 120 -2.73 -19.38 11.95
C ALA A 120 -2.21 -18.90 10.59
N SER A 121 -2.90 -19.28 9.52
CA SER A 121 -2.71 -18.70 8.20
C SER A 121 -3.64 -17.50 8.01
N PHE A 122 -3.15 -16.48 7.31
CA PHE A 122 -3.93 -15.31 6.92
C PHE A 122 -3.72 -15.01 5.44
N GLN A 123 -4.65 -14.29 4.84
CA GLN A 123 -4.60 -13.98 3.42
C GLN A 123 -4.26 -12.51 3.16
N ILE A 124 -3.27 -12.29 2.30
CA ILE A 124 -2.94 -10.96 1.76
C ILE A 124 -3.09 -11.04 0.24
N LYS A 125 -4.00 -10.26 -0.35
CA LYS A 125 -4.28 -10.24 -1.80
C LYS A 125 -4.54 -11.64 -2.40
N GLY A 126 -5.23 -12.52 -1.66
CA GLY A 126 -5.55 -13.87 -2.11
C GLY A 126 -4.41 -14.89 -1.99
N VAL A 127 -3.27 -14.50 -1.45
CA VAL A 127 -2.14 -15.41 -1.13
C VAL A 127 -2.17 -15.72 0.36
N SER A 128 -2.07 -17.01 0.71
CA SER A 128 -2.02 -17.46 2.10
C SER A 128 -0.60 -17.36 2.66
N TYR A 129 -0.48 -16.78 3.85
CA TYR A 129 0.76 -16.63 4.60
C TYR A 129 0.59 -17.14 6.02
N THR A 130 1.69 -17.61 6.60
CA THR A 130 1.89 -17.69 8.06
C THR A 130 2.87 -16.59 8.48
N ALA A 131 2.98 -16.31 9.78
CA ALA A 131 4.00 -15.36 10.27
C ALA A 131 5.40 -15.77 9.82
N GLU A 132 5.72 -17.07 9.84
CA GLU A 132 7.01 -17.60 9.40
C GLU A 132 7.26 -17.38 7.90
N THR A 133 6.28 -17.68 7.05
CA THR A 133 6.45 -17.50 5.60
C THR A 133 6.56 -16.03 5.21
N LEU A 134 5.90 -15.13 5.95
CA LEU A 134 5.98 -13.69 5.73
C LEU A 134 7.34 -13.11 6.17
N LEU A 135 7.80 -13.48 7.37
CA LEU A 135 9.04 -12.96 7.96
C LEU A 135 10.29 -13.70 7.47
N ARG A 136 10.12 -14.88 6.83
CA ARG A 136 11.21 -15.79 6.45
C ARG A 136 12.13 -16.15 7.62
N SER A 137 11.56 -16.20 8.82
CA SER A 137 12.25 -16.52 10.05
C SER A 137 11.27 -17.14 11.04
N SER A 138 11.50 -18.40 11.41
CA SER A 138 10.73 -19.10 12.45
C SER A 138 11.00 -18.55 13.84
N GLU A 139 12.20 -18.01 14.07
CA GLU A 139 12.55 -17.38 15.34
C GLU A 139 11.75 -16.09 15.57
N LEU A 140 11.73 -15.19 14.58
CA LEU A 140 10.92 -13.97 14.66
C LEU A 140 9.42 -14.30 14.72
N ALA A 141 8.96 -15.28 13.97
CA ALA A 141 7.54 -15.68 13.99
C ALA A 141 7.09 -16.12 15.39
N ARG A 142 7.93 -16.88 16.11
CA ARG A 142 7.64 -17.30 17.49
C ARG A 142 7.54 -16.13 18.47
N GLN A 143 8.33 -15.05 18.27
CA GLN A 143 8.24 -13.86 19.12
C GLN A 143 6.90 -13.13 18.99
N PHE A 144 6.24 -13.25 17.85
CA PHE A 144 4.93 -12.64 17.59
C PHE A 144 3.75 -13.60 17.78
N ALA A 145 3.99 -14.84 18.20
CA ALA A 145 2.93 -15.80 18.47
C ALA A 145 1.97 -15.28 19.56
N GLY A 146 0.67 -15.39 19.30
CA GLY A 146 -0.37 -14.83 20.18
C GLY A 146 -0.60 -13.33 20.04
N GLY A 147 0.20 -12.64 19.22
CA GLY A 147 0.07 -11.21 18.96
C GLY A 147 -1.01 -10.86 17.92
N THR A 148 -0.94 -9.63 17.44
CA THR A 148 -1.85 -9.11 16.41
C THR A 148 -1.05 -8.58 15.22
N LEU A 149 -1.38 -9.04 14.03
CA LEU A 149 -0.86 -8.51 12.77
C LEU A 149 -1.75 -7.35 12.30
N LEU A 150 -1.13 -6.20 12.07
CA LEU A 150 -1.78 -5.03 11.49
C LEU A 150 -1.39 -4.94 10.01
N ILE A 151 -2.37 -5.02 9.12
CA ILE A 151 -2.16 -4.91 7.68
C ILE A 151 -2.71 -3.56 7.23
N PHE A 152 -1.81 -2.66 6.82
CA PHE A 152 -2.13 -1.35 6.28
C PHE A 152 -2.13 -1.42 4.76
N ARG A 153 -3.29 -1.25 4.14
CA ARG A 153 -3.47 -1.31 2.69
C ARG A 153 -3.73 0.06 2.12
N LEU A 154 -2.76 0.59 1.38
CA LEU A 154 -2.90 1.81 0.61
C LEU A 154 -3.59 1.52 -0.73
N THR A 155 -4.47 2.42 -1.15
CA THR A 155 -5.05 2.47 -2.50
C THR A 155 -4.45 3.65 -3.27
N VAL A 156 -4.66 3.70 -4.58
CA VAL A 156 -4.01 4.71 -5.46
C VAL A 156 -4.40 6.16 -5.16
N ASP A 157 -5.47 6.38 -4.44
CA ASP A 157 -5.98 7.66 -3.97
C ASP A 157 -5.41 8.09 -2.62
N ASP A 158 -4.87 7.14 -1.84
CA ASP A 158 -4.29 7.42 -0.54
C ASP A 158 -3.00 8.26 -0.62
N TYR A 159 -2.56 8.80 0.52
CA TYR A 159 -1.29 9.49 0.65
C TYR A 159 -0.14 8.50 0.77
N HIS A 160 0.70 8.38 -0.27
CA HIS A 160 1.73 7.34 -0.39
C HIS A 160 3.02 7.67 0.37
N HIS A 161 2.87 8.09 1.62
CA HIS A 161 3.99 8.24 2.55
C HIS A 161 3.71 7.44 3.81
N TYR A 162 4.77 7.06 4.50
CA TYR A 162 4.66 6.36 5.78
C TYR A 162 5.68 6.91 6.77
N LEU A 163 5.34 6.76 8.03
CA LEU A 163 6.19 7.11 9.17
C LEU A 163 6.33 5.89 10.10
N TYR A 164 7.27 5.95 11.00
CA TYR A 164 7.39 4.93 12.03
C TYR A 164 6.22 5.02 13.01
N PRO A 165 5.56 3.88 13.33
CA PRO A 165 4.37 3.89 14.20
C PRO A 165 4.69 4.11 15.68
N LEU A 166 5.96 4.00 16.06
CA LEU A 166 6.49 4.19 17.42
C LEU A 166 7.90 4.77 17.32
N ASP A 167 8.32 5.46 18.38
CA ASP A 167 9.71 5.85 18.56
C ASP A 167 10.58 4.61 18.79
N GLY A 168 11.79 4.61 18.24
CA GLY A 168 12.71 3.50 18.40
C GLY A 168 13.94 3.59 17.50
N THR A 169 14.87 2.68 17.71
CA THR A 169 16.04 2.53 16.87
C THR A 169 15.83 1.40 15.88
N PRO A 170 15.88 1.67 14.56
CA PRO A 170 15.69 0.61 13.57
C PRO A 170 16.83 -0.43 13.66
N GLY A 171 16.44 -1.68 13.64
CA GLY A 171 17.39 -2.80 13.54
C GLY A 171 17.99 -2.96 12.14
N PRO A 172 18.83 -3.98 11.93
CA PRO A 172 19.40 -4.28 10.63
C PRO A 172 18.31 -4.52 9.58
N ARG A 173 18.49 -3.93 8.38
CA ARG A 173 17.56 -4.13 7.28
C ARG A 173 17.72 -5.52 6.68
N VAL A 174 16.63 -6.29 6.64
CA VAL A 174 16.53 -7.57 5.96
C VAL A 174 15.83 -7.39 4.63
N VAL A 175 16.40 -7.92 3.54
CA VAL A 175 15.80 -7.90 2.20
C VAL A 175 15.20 -9.26 1.91
N ILE A 176 13.88 -9.32 1.78
CA ILE A 176 13.16 -10.53 1.40
C ILE A 176 12.81 -10.41 -0.09
N PRO A 177 13.40 -11.24 -0.96
CA PRO A 177 13.09 -11.19 -2.39
C PRO A 177 11.64 -11.54 -2.66
N GLY A 178 11.01 -10.81 -3.57
CA GLY A 178 9.63 -11.03 -4.01
C GLY A 178 9.43 -10.67 -5.48
N VAL A 179 8.20 -10.80 -5.95
CA VAL A 179 7.78 -10.33 -7.27
C VAL A 179 6.77 -9.19 -7.11
N TYR A 180 6.73 -8.31 -8.10
CA TYR A 180 5.72 -7.22 -8.13
C TYR A 180 4.35 -7.79 -8.53
N HIS A 181 3.35 -7.54 -7.70
CA HIS A 181 1.96 -7.93 -7.94
C HIS A 181 1.03 -6.74 -7.76
#